data_ca926e4f9ecc6e5ca328aa599c7f6525
#
_entry.id   ca926e4f9ecc6e5ca328aa599c7f6525
#
_cell.length_a   1.000
_cell.length_b   1.000
_cell.length_c   1.000
_cell.angle_alpha   90.00
_cell.angle_beta   90.00
_cell.angle_gamma   90.00
#
_symmetry.space_group_name_H-M   'P 1'
#
loop_
_entity.id
_entity.type
_entity.pdbx_description
1 polymer ?
#
loop_
_entity_poly.entity_id
_entity_poly.type
_entity_poly.pdbx_seq_one_letter_code
_entity_poly.pdbx_strand_id
1 'polypeptide(L)'
;SFKEALKNAKLVHEEYLPGNTTDFTAGAQRLFDALKGKPGRKVIFIIWAGGNPFKIADLDPKRYGIEIATGGNILPAMTAYKNFPGMEGAAYYYFGIPKNPANNWLVTEHYKRFKNPPDFFTAGGMAAGMALVEALKKTGGNTNTEKLIAAMEGMSFDTPKGKMTFRKEDHQAMQSMYHFKIKVDPAFPWGVPELVREIKPEEMAVPIRNKR
;
A
#
# COMPACT_ATOMS: atom_id res chain seq x y z
N SER A 1 -9.14 -8.60 -6.26
CA SER A 1 -9.44 -7.99 -4.96
C SER A 1 -8.83 -8.80 -3.81
N PHE A 2 -8.93 -8.30 -2.57
CA PHE A 2 -8.42 -9.00 -1.38
C PHE A 2 -8.93 -10.45 -1.29
N LYS A 3 -10.24 -10.68 -1.48
CA LYS A 3 -10.85 -12.02 -1.44
C LYS A 3 -10.24 -13.01 -2.44
N GLU A 4 -9.99 -12.57 -3.65
CA GLU A 4 -9.39 -13.39 -4.71
C GLU A 4 -7.94 -13.77 -4.40
N ALA A 5 -7.24 -12.93 -3.63
CA ALA A 5 -5.87 -13.16 -3.21
C ALA A 5 -5.73 -14.09 -2.00
N LEU A 6 -6.82 -14.38 -1.28
CA LEU A 6 -6.80 -15.29 -0.13
C LEU A 6 -6.58 -16.74 -0.60
N LYS A 7 -5.42 -17.31 -0.24
CA LYS A 7 -5.07 -18.69 -0.56
C LYS A 7 -5.09 -19.61 0.66
N ASN A 8 -4.54 -19.14 1.78
CA ASN A 8 -4.30 -19.93 3.00
C ASN A 8 -5.06 -19.39 4.20
N ALA A 9 -6.06 -18.54 3.99
CA ALA A 9 -6.89 -17.98 5.04
C ALA A 9 -8.37 -18.08 4.67
N LYS A 10 -9.21 -18.24 5.66
CA LYS A 10 -10.68 -18.28 5.51
C LYS A 10 -11.25 -16.93 5.90
N LEU A 11 -11.97 -16.28 4.98
CA LEU A 11 -12.80 -15.13 5.29
C LEU A 11 -14.04 -15.61 6.05
N VAL A 12 -14.22 -15.17 7.29
CA VAL A 12 -15.33 -15.62 8.16
C VAL A 12 -16.41 -14.56 8.30
N HIS A 13 -16.09 -13.29 8.12
CA HIS A 13 -17.05 -12.18 8.20
C HIS A 13 -16.53 -10.99 7.39
N GLU A 14 -17.46 -10.17 6.90
CA GLU A 14 -17.20 -8.89 6.27
C GLU A 14 -18.09 -7.84 6.91
N GLU A 15 -17.51 -6.72 7.28
CA GLU A 15 -18.23 -5.59 7.84
C GLU A 15 -18.03 -4.38 6.91
N TYR A 16 -19.14 -3.77 6.51
CA TYR A 16 -19.16 -2.56 5.71
C TYR A 16 -19.85 -1.45 6.49
N LEU A 17 -19.14 -0.37 6.71
CA LEU A 17 -19.64 0.80 7.43
C LEU A 17 -19.63 2.02 6.52
N PRO A 18 -20.58 2.97 6.69
CA PRO A 18 -20.57 4.22 5.96
C PRO A 18 -19.26 4.99 6.15
N GLY A 19 -18.80 5.69 5.10
CA GLY A 19 -17.50 6.42 5.12
C GLY A 19 -17.43 7.54 6.16
N ASN A 20 -18.57 8.03 6.64
CA ASN A 20 -18.68 9.03 7.70
C ASN A 20 -18.86 8.45 9.11
N THR A 21 -18.68 7.13 9.27
CA THR A 21 -18.77 6.46 10.57
C THR A 21 -17.71 7.01 11.54
N THR A 22 -18.15 7.37 12.75
CA THR A 22 -17.29 7.87 13.84
C THR A 22 -17.23 6.91 15.03
N ASP A 23 -18.24 6.05 15.19
CA ASP A 23 -18.29 5.00 16.21
C ASP A 23 -18.23 3.61 15.53
N PHE A 24 -17.14 2.90 15.79
CA PHE A 24 -16.86 1.58 15.24
C PHE A 24 -17.21 0.43 16.20
N THR A 25 -17.73 0.75 17.39
CA THR A 25 -17.92 -0.23 18.48
C THR A 25 -18.80 -1.41 18.05
N ALA A 26 -19.98 -1.14 17.49
CA ALA A 26 -20.91 -2.19 17.09
C ALA A 26 -20.34 -3.05 15.94
N GLY A 27 -19.69 -2.43 14.95
CA GLY A 27 -19.03 -3.14 13.85
C GLY A 27 -17.89 -4.02 14.34
N ALA A 28 -17.05 -3.48 15.22
CA ALA A 28 -15.95 -4.23 15.82
C ALA A 28 -16.45 -5.42 16.65
N GLN A 29 -17.53 -5.23 17.42
CA GLN A 29 -18.12 -6.32 18.22
C GLN A 29 -18.60 -7.48 17.32
N ARG A 30 -19.26 -7.18 16.21
CA ARG A 30 -19.68 -8.22 15.24
C ARG A 30 -18.47 -8.98 14.66
N LEU A 31 -17.37 -8.28 14.37
CA LEU A 31 -16.12 -8.91 13.92
C LEU A 31 -15.52 -9.82 15.00
N PHE A 32 -15.50 -9.36 16.25
CA PHE A 32 -14.98 -10.15 17.38
C PHE A 32 -15.82 -11.40 17.63
N ASP A 33 -17.15 -11.27 17.61
CA ASP A 33 -18.06 -12.39 17.78
C ASP A 33 -17.93 -13.43 16.66
N ALA A 34 -17.73 -12.97 15.41
CA ALA A 34 -17.49 -13.84 14.28
C ALA A 34 -16.19 -14.64 14.40
N LEU A 35 -15.18 -14.09 15.08
CA LEU A 35 -13.87 -14.71 15.30
C LEU A 35 -13.80 -15.53 16.60
N LYS A 36 -14.76 -15.33 17.52
CA LYS A 36 -14.83 -16.04 18.80
C LYS A 36 -14.88 -17.54 18.58
N GLY A 37 -14.05 -18.28 19.30
CA GLY A 37 -13.99 -19.75 19.22
C GLY A 37 -13.44 -20.33 17.91
N LYS A 38 -13.07 -19.51 16.93
CA LYS A 38 -12.45 -20.02 15.71
C LYS A 38 -11.00 -20.44 15.99
N PRO A 39 -10.54 -21.56 15.41
CA PRO A 39 -9.16 -22.00 15.56
C PRO A 39 -8.18 -21.15 14.73
N GLY A 40 -6.91 -21.21 15.10
CA GLY A 40 -5.81 -20.58 14.36
C GLY A 40 -5.64 -19.08 14.62
N ARG A 41 -4.77 -18.48 13.83
CA ARG A 41 -4.50 -17.03 13.84
C ARG A 41 -5.74 -16.26 13.40
N LYS A 42 -6.12 -15.26 14.17
CA LYS A 42 -7.29 -14.42 13.92
C LYS A 42 -6.85 -13.01 13.56
N VAL A 43 -7.27 -12.53 12.41
CA VAL A 43 -6.86 -11.22 11.90
C VAL A 43 -8.10 -10.44 11.46
N ILE A 44 -8.21 -9.21 11.90
CA ILE A 44 -9.10 -8.20 11.31
C ILE A 44 -8.28 -7.37 10.33
N PHE A 45 -8.61 -7.47 9.05
CA PHE A 45 -7.95 -6.71 8.01
C PHE A 45 -8.77 -5.46 7.69
N ILE A 46 -8.21 -4.28 7.97
CA ILE A 46 -8.89 -3.00 7.83
C ILE A 46 -8.52 -2.36 6.50
N ILE A 47 -9.53 -2.05 5.67
CA ILE A 47 -9.41 -1.21 4.48
C ILE A 47 -10.36 -0.03 4.70
N TRP A 48 -9.81 1.15 4.91
CA TRP A 48 -10.61 2.32 5.24
C TRP A 48 -10.03 3.60 4.65
N ALA A 49 -10.91 4.46 4.11
CA ALA A 49 -10.57 5.81 3.69
C ALA A 49 -11.48 6.80 4.43
N GLY A 50 -10.91 7.61 5.32
CA GLY A 50 -11.67 8.55 6.16
C GLY A 50 -11.12 8.66 7.56
N GLY A 51 -12.01 8.85 8.55
CA GLY A 51 -11.66 8.93 9.97
C GLY A 51 -10.99 7.67 10.50
N ASN A 52 -10.46 7.74 11.71
CA ASN A 52 -9.60 6.69 12.26
C ASN A 52 -10.39 5.43 12.72
N PRO A 53 -10.37 4.33 11.97
CA PRO A 53 -11.00 3.07 12.39
C PRO A 53 -10.21 2.35 13.49
N PHE A 54 -9.01 2.82 13.82
CA PHE A 54 -8.12 2.22 14.83
C PHE A 54 -8.63 2.39 16.24
N LYS A 55 -9.69 3.18 16.49
CA LYS A 55 -10.49 3.11 17.72
C LYS A 55 -11.00 1.70 18.04
N ILE A 56 -11.06 0.80 17.06
CA ILE A 56 -11.28 -0.65 17.28
C ILE A 56 -10.25 -1.23 18.25
N ALA A 57 -9.05 -0.71 18.29
CA ALA A 57 -8.02 -1.15 19.23
C ALA A 57 -8.34 -0.81 20.69
N ASP A 58 -9.15 0.22 20.94
CA ASP A 58 -9.60 0.58 22.29
C ASP A 58 -10.49 -0.52 22.90
N LEU A 59 -11.03 -1.41 22.07
CA LEU A 59 -11.79 -2.59 22.48
C LEU A 59 -10.89 -3.80 22.80
N ASP A 60 -9.58 -3.60 22.84
CA ASP A 60 -8.57 -4.60 23.19
C ASP A 60 -8.71 -5.94 22.41
N PRO A 61 -8.58 -5.94 21.07
CA PRO A 61 -8.69 -7.15 20.27
C PRO A 61 -7.66 -8.23 20.68
N LYS A 62 -6.51 -7.81 21.22
CA LYS A 62 -5.47 -8.73 21.69
C LYS A 62 -5.95 -9.63 22.82
N ARG A 63 -6.84 -9.13 23.69
CA ARG A 63 -7.48 -9.92 24.76
C ARG A 63 -8.24 -11.14 24.20
N TYR A 64 -8.71 -11.04 22.96
CA TYR A 64 -9.43 -12.12 22.27
C TYR A 64 -8.52 -12.91 21.31
N GLY A 65 -7.20 -12.67 21.34
CA GLY A 65 -6.24 -13.28 20.42
C GLY A 65 -6.42 -12.80 18.98
N ILE A 66 -6.92 -11.57 18.79
CA ILE A 66 -7.19 -10.98 17.49
C ILE A 66 -6.10 -9.95 17.19
N GLU A 67 -5.50 -10.07 16.01
CA GLU A 67 -4.54 -9.13 15.46
C GLU A 67 -5.22 -8.17 14.48
N ILE A 68 -4.68 -6.96 14.35
CA ILE A 68 -5.11 -5.99 13.34
C ILE A 68 -4.05 -5.93 12.25
N ALA A 69 -4.49 -5.95 11.00
CA ALA A 69 -3.66 -5.70 9.83
C ALA A 69 -4.34 -4.69 8.90
N THR A 70 -3.56 -4.00 8.08
CA THR A 70 -4.07 -2.92 7.22
C THR A 70 -3.53 -2.98 5.80
N GLY A 71 -4.25 -2.35 4.87
CA GLY A 71 -3.82 -2.13 3.49
C GLY A 71 -3.92 -0.66 3.09
N GLY A 72 -3.23 -0.28 2.00
CA GLY A 72 -3.31 1.07 1.46
C GLY A 72 -2.68 2.16 2.34
N ASN A 73 -1.63 1.86 3.05
CA ASN A 73 -1.05 2.70 4.08
C ASN A 73 -0.27 3.89 3.50
N ILE A 74 -0.62 5.08 3.95
CA ILE A 74 0.03 6.35 3.63
C ILE A 74 0.72 6.93 4.88
N LEU A 75 1.69 7.81 4.67
CA LEU A 75 2.47 8.38 5.78
C LEU A 75 1.60 9.08 6.87
N PRO A 76 0.58 9.88 6.53
CA PRO A 76 -0.30 10.46 7.55
C PRO A 76 -1.00 9.42 8.43
N ALA A 77 -1.44 8.29 7.86
CA ALA A 77 -2.06 7.21 8.63
C ALA A 77 -1.07 6.56 9.62
N MET A 78 0.20 6.50 9.27
CA MET A 78 1.24 5.90 10.11
C MET A 78 1.47 6.65 11.42
N THR A 79 1.02 7.91 11.52
CA THR A 79 1.03 8.65 12.80
C THR A 79 0.16 7.95 13.85
N ALA A 80 -1.00 7.44 13.45
CA ALA A 80 -1.87 6.64 14.34
C ALA A 80 -1.24 5.27 14.67
N TYR A 81 -0.45 4.71 13.75
CA TYR A 81 0.15 3.38 13.91
C TYR A 81 1.27 3.33 14.95
N LYS A 82 1.77 4.47 15.41
CA LYS A 82 2.72 4.55 16.52
C LYS A 82 2.21 3.84 17.78
N ASN A 83 0.89 3.78 17.96
CA ASN A 83 0.25 3.12 19.09
C ASN A 83 0.06 1.60 18.90
N PHE A 84 0.48 1.05 17.75
CA PHE A 84 0.27 -0.36 17.40
C PHE A 84 1.58 -1.06 17.03
N PRO A 85 2.55 -1.16 17.94
CA PRO A 85 3.79 -1.87 17.65
C PRO A 85 3.51 -3.33 17.29
N GLY A 86 4.16 -3.80 16.25
CA GLY A 86 3.98 -5.15 15.74
C GLY A 86 2.78 -5.34 14.78
N MET A 87 1.93 -4.32 14.57
CA MET A 87 0.87 -4.38 13.57
C MET A 87 1.46 -4.62 12.18
N GLU A 88 0.88 -5.55 11.44
CA GLU A 88 1.30 -5.86 10.08
C GLU A 88 0.43 -5.11 9.04
N GLY A 89 1.01 -4.86 7.89
CA GLY A 89 0.31 -4.20 6.80
C GLY A 89 1.02 -4.30 5.47
N ALA A 90 0.32 -3.83 4.42
CA ALA A 90 0.89 -3.67 3.10
C ALA A 90 1.02 -2.20 2.74
N ALA A 91 2.18 -1.80 2.20
CA ALA A 91 2.42 -0.46 1.70
C ALA A 91 2.79 -0.48 0.23
N TYR A 92 2.28 0.51 -0.50
CA TYR A 92 2.73 0.82 -1.85
C TYR A 92 4.15 1.38 -1.83
N TYR A 93 4.41 2.31 -0.91
CA TYR A 93 5.69 3.00 -0.79
C TYR A 93 5.89 3.51 0.65
N TYR A 94 7.12 3.42 1.10
CA TYR A 94 7.64 4.15 2.25
C TYR A 94 9.08 4.57 1.95
N PHE A 95 9.41 5.83 2.10
CA PHE A 95 10.65 6.44 1.63
C PHE A 95 11.93 5.76 2.13
N GLY A 96 11.88 5.11 3.29
CA GLY A 96 13.00 4.40 3.90
C GLY A 96 13.23 2.98 3.38
N ILE A 97 12.30 2.41 2.59
CA ILE A 97 12.40 1.01 2.12
C ILE A 97 13.20 0.90 0.81
N PRO A 98 12.86 1.58 -0.30
CA PRO A 98 13.59 1.41 -1.56
C PRO A 98 15.02 1.95 -1.46
N LYS A 99 15.99 1.21 -1.98
CA LYS A 99 17.41 1.59 -2.01
C LYS A 99 17.89 1.68 -3.45
N ASN A 100 17.56 2.79 -4.11
CA ASN A 100 17.95 3.06 -5.49
C ASN A 100 18.17 4.56 -5.73
N PRO A 101 18.89 4.95 -6.81
CA PRO A 101 19.21 6.36 -7.09
C PRO A 101 17.99 7.26 -7.22
N ALA A 102 16.91 6.80 -7.86
CA ALA A 102 15.68 7.58 -8.05
C ALA A 102 15.01 7.90 -6.72
N ASN A 103 14.92 6.91 -5.80
CA ASN A 103 14.39 7.13 -4.47
C ASN A 103 15.28 8.06 -3.63
N ASN A 104 16.60 7.87 -3.69
CA ASN A 104 17.54 8.71 -2.94
C ASN A 104 17.42 10.18 -3.37
N TRP A 105 17.31 10.42 -4.67
CA TRP A 105 17.08 11.75 -5.22
C TRP A 105 15.75 12.33 -4.75
N LEU A 106 14.67 11.56 -4.88
CA LEU A 106 13.33 11.99 -4.45
C LEU A 106 13.30 12.39 -2.97
N VAL A 107 13.86 11.54 -2.10
CA VAL A 107 13.89 11.81 -0.65
C VAL A 107 14.69 13.08 -0.36
N THR A 108 15.86 13.23 -0.95
CA THR A 108 16.73 14.40 -0.75
C THR A 108 16.05 15.70 -1.20
N GLU A 109 15.50 15.73 -2.41
CA GLU A 109 14.85 16.91 -2.96
C GLU A 109 13.54 17.25 -2.25
N HIS A 110 12.79 16.25 -1.81
CA HIS A 110 11.55 16.47 -1.07
C HIS A 110 11.83 17.09 0.32
N TYR A 111 12.81 16.55 1.05
CA TYR A 111 13.23 17.16 2.33
C TYR A 111 13.76 18.58 2.15
N LYS A 112 14.54 18.83 1.11
CA LYS A 112 15.07 20.15 0.80
C LYS A 112 13.95 21.18 0.61
N ARG A 113 12.89 20.80 -0.13
CA ARG A 113 11.79 21.70 -0.53
C ARG A 113 10.69 21.81 0.54
N PHE A 114 10.30 20.70 1.15
CA PHE A 114 9.10 20.60 1.98
C PHE A 114 9.38 20.30 3.46
N LYS A 115 10.64 20.03 3.85
CA LYS A 115 11.07 19.71 5.22
C LYS A 115 10.39 18.46 5.83
N ASN A 116 9.86 17.58 4.97
CA ASN A 116 9.26 16.31 5.36
C ASN A 116 9.59 15.23 4.30
N PRO A 117 9.41 13.94 4.61
CA PRO A 117 9.67 12.88 3.65
C PRO A 117 8.59 12.82 2.56
N PRO A 118 8.92 12.26 1.36
CA PRO A 118 7.94 11.97 0.35
C PRO A 118 6.99 10.87 0.80
N ASP A 119 5.73 10.99 0.42
CA ASP A 119 4.70 9.98 0.58
C ASP A 119 4.52 9.17 -0.72
N PHE A 120 3.65 8.17 -0.67
CA PHE A 120 3.38 7.33 -1.83
C PHE A 120 2.77 8.11 -3.01
N PHE A 121 1.98 9.16 -2.74
CA PHE A 121 1.46 10.05 -3.78
C PHE A 121 2.60 10.78 -4.52
N THR A 122 3.60 11.26 -3.79
CA THR A 122 4.76 11.92 -4.38
C THR A 122 5.58 10.93 -5.22
N ALA A 123 5.82 9.72 -4.70
CA ALA A 123 6.53 8.69 -5.43
C ALA A 123 5.75 8.24 -6.69
N GLY A 124 4.41 8.13 -6.59
CA GLY A 124 3.54 7.81 -7.71
C GLY A 124 3.55 8.89 -8.78
N GLY A 125 3.47 10.17 -8.38
CA GLY A 125 3.56 11.31 -9.31
C GLY A 125 4.91 11.36 -10.04
N MET A 126 6.01 11.12 -9.30
CA MET A 126 7.33 11.01 -9.94
C MET A 126 7.41 9.84 -10.93
N ALA A 127 6.88 8.66 -10.56
CA ALA A 127 6.85 7.50 -11.46
C ALA A 127 6.05 7.79 -12.74
N ALA A 128 4.91 8.49 -12.64
CA ALA A 128 4.11 8.91 -13.79
C ALA A 128 4.89 9.87 -14.71
N GLY A 129 5.59 10.84 -14.14
CA GLY A 129 6.46 11.74 -14.90
C GLY A 129 7.60 11.00 -15.59
N MET A 130 8.26 10.06 -14.91
CA MET A 130 9.32 9.22 -15.46
C MET A 130 8.80 8.35 -16.62
N ALA A 131 7.61 7.76 -16.47
CA ALA A 131 6.96 6.99 -17.54
C ALA A 131 6.76 7.82 -18.81
N LEU A 132 6.25 9.06 -18.65
CA LEU A 132 6.05 9.97 -19.78
C LEU A 132 7.38 10.32 -20.46
N VAL A 133 8.42 10.62 -19.68
CA VAL A 133 9.75 10.93 -20.22
C VAL A 133 10.31 9.73 -21.00
N GLU A 134 10.20 8.52 -20.48
CA GLU A 134 10.68 7.31 -21.19
C GLU A 134 9.86 7.03 -22.46
N ALA A 135 8.56 7.25 -22.46
CA ALA A 135 7.72 7.13 -23.64
C ALA A 135 8.10 8.17 -24.72
N LEU A 136 8.34 9.42 -24.31
CA LEU A 136 8.80 10.49 -25.22
C LEU A 136 10.17 10.18 -25.82
N LYS A 137 11.10 9.64 -25.05
CA LYS A 137 12.39 9.18 -25.58
C LYS A 137 12.20 8.09 -26.65
N LYS A 138 11.35 7.10 -26.37
CA LYS A 138 11.04 6.01 -27.32
C LYS A 138 10.38 6.49 -28.61
N THR A 139 9.57 7.55 -28.54
CA THR A 139 8.88 8.11 -29.71
C THR A 139 9.68 9.21 -30.41
N GLY A 140 10.95 9.49 -29.98
CA GLY A 140 11.75 10.57 -30.53
C GLY A 140 11.12 11.96 -30.30
N GLY A 141 10.43 12.15 -29.19
CA GLY A 141 9.75 13.41 -28.86
C GLY A 141 8.35 13.55 -29.47
N ASN A 142 7.81 12.54 -30.14
CA ASN A 142 6.49 12.60 -30.72
C ASN A 142 5.41 12.54 -29.63
N THR A 143 4.56 13.56 -29.58
CA THR A 143 3.52 13.74 -28.57
C THR A 143 2.15 13.18 -28.98
N ASN A 144 2.05 12.53 -30.14
CA ASN A 144 0.79 11.88 -30.53
C ASN A 144 0.39 10.81 -29.51
N THR A 145 -0.85 10.88 -29.06
CA THR A 145 -1.39 10.03 -27.98
C THR A 145 -1.26 8.54 -28.29
N GLU A 146 -1.64 8.11 -29.49
CA GLU A 146 -1.59 6.69 -29.86
C GLU A 146 -0.15 6.16 -29.93
N LYS A 147 0.80 7.01 -30.41
CA LYS A 147 2.21 6.64 -30.39
C LYS A 147 2.78 6.54 -28.98
N LEU A 148 2.34 7.41 -28.06
CA LEU A 148 2.75 7.33 -26.66
C LEU A 148 2.17 6.08 -25.99
N ILE A 149 0.90 5.77 -26.21
CA ILE A 149 0.25 4.55 -25.70
C ILE A 149 1.02 3.32 -26.18
N ALA A 150 1.23 3.21 -27.51
CA ALA A 150 1.96 2.07 -28.08
C ALA A 150 3.41 1.95 -27.54
N ALA A 151 4.08 3.09 -27.26
CA ALA A 151 5.40 3.09 -26.65
C ALA A 151 5.42 2.65 -25.21
N MET A 152 4.32 2.88 -24.46
CA MET A 152 4.15 2.49 -23.06
C MET A 152 3.73 1.03 -22.90
N GLU A 153 3.07 0.43 -23.86
CA GLU A 153 2.67 -0.98 -23.81
C GLU A 153 3.88 -1.90 -23.66
N GLY A 154 3.91 -2.67 -22.57
CA GLY A 154 5.04 -3.53 -22.20
C GLY A 154 6.31 -2.77 -21.76
N MET A 155 6.26 -1.45 -21.62
CA MET A 155 7.42 -0.64 -21.24
C MET A 155 7.82 -0.90 -19.79
N SER A 156 9.11 -1.21 -19.59
CA SER A 156 9.74 -1.25 -18.26
C SER A 156 10.64 -0.04 -18.08
N PHE A 157 10.59 0.59 -16.91
CA PHE A 157 11.37 1.76 -16.57
C PHE A 157 11.65 1.82 -15.07
N ASP A 158 12.65 2.58 -14.69
CA ASP A 158 13.04 2.75 -13.29
C ASP A 158 12.19 3.81 -12.60
N THR A 159 11.88 3.61 -11.34
CA THR A 159 11.07 4.49 -10.49
C THR A 159 11.67 4.57 -9.07
N PRO A 160 11.18 5.46 -8.20
CA PRO A 160 11.59 5.45 -6.79
C PRO A 160 11.38 4.10 -6.09
N LYS A 161 10.46 3.27 -6.57
CA LYS A 161 10.22 1.92 -6.04
C LYS A 161 11.10 0.84 -6.68
N GLY A 162 11.90 1.16 -7.66
CA GLY A 162 12.60 0.24 -8.53
C GLY A 162 11.90 0.09 -9.87
N LYS A 163 12.07 -1.04 -10.51
CA LYS A 163 11.54 -1.28 -11.85
C LYS A 163 10.02 -1.42 -11.85
N MET A 164 9.35 -0.71 -12.75
CA MET A 164 7.94 -0.79 -13.03
C MET A 164 7.73 -1.19 -14.51
N THR A 165 6.72 -2.01 -14.77
CA THR A 165 6.39 -2.44 -16.13
C THR A 165 4.91 -2.24 -16.39
N PHE A 166 4.54 -1.57 -17.48
CA PHE A 166 3.16 -1.55 -17.93
C PHE A 166 2.82 -2.86 -18.64
N ARG A 167 1.89 -3.60 -18.10
CA ARG A 167 1.38 -4.82 -18.75
C ARG A 167 0.60 -4.45 -20.01
N LYS A 168 0.94 -5.09 -21.13
CA LYS A 168 0.41 -4.72 -22.44
C LYS A 168 -1.11 -4.93 -22.55
N GLU A 169 -1.62 -5.99 -21.93
CA GLU A 169 -3.00 -6.46 -22.11
C GLU A 169 -4.06 -5.56 -21.47
N ASP A 170 -3.70 -4.77 -20.46
CA ASP A 170 -4.65 -3.95 -19.70
C ASP A 170 -4.01 -2.68 -19.13
N HIS A 171 -2.79 -2.38 -19.51
CA HIS A 171 -1.98 -1.22 -19.09
C HIS A 171 -1.74 -1.15 -17.56
N GLN A 172 -1.94 -2.27 -16.85
CA GLN A 172 -1.67 -2.34 -15.42
C GLN A 172 -0.18 -2.09 -15.13
N ALA A 173 0.11 -1.15 -14.26
CA ALA A 173 1.46 -0.94 -13.74
C ALA A 173 1.83 -2.07 -12.78
N MET A 174 2.72 -2.94 -13.22
CA MET A 174 3.25 -4.06 -12.44
C MET A 174 4.47 -3.59 -11.66
N GLN A 175 4.44 -3.72 -10.34
CA GLN A 175 5.45 -3.22 -9.43
C GLN A 175 5.42 -3.97 -8.10
N SER A 176 6.52 -3.94 -7.34
CA SER A 176 6.59 -4.55 -6.02
C SER A 176 5.66 -3.88 -5.01
N MET A 177 5.21 -4.65 -4.04
CA MET A 177 4.52 -4.18 -2.84
C MET A 177 5.34 -4.57 -1.60
N TYR A 178 5.15 -3.87 -0.49
CA TYR A 178 5.91 -4.11 0.73
C TYR A 178 5.00 -4.62 1.84
N HIS A 179 5.30 -5.81 2.36
CA HIS A 179 4.77 -6.28 3.62
C HIS A 179 5.66 -5.74 4.74
N PHE A 180 5.06 -5.06 5.68
CA PHE A 180 5.78 -4.44 6.79
C PHE A 180 5.18 -4.81 8.15
N LYS A 181 5.97 -4.58 9.19
CA LYS A 181 5.55 -4.59 10.58
C LYS A 181 5.87 -3.22 11.21
N ILE A 182 4.96 -2.69 12.02
CA ILE A 182 5.18 -1.41 12.67
C ILE A 182 6.19 -1.55 13.80
N LYS A 183 7.24 -0.75 13.71
CA LYS A 183 8.21 -0.49 14.78
C LYS A 183 7.99 0.91 15.35
N VAL A 184 8.12 1.05 16.66
CA VAL A 184 8.14 2.37 17.30
C VAL A 184 9.58 2.82 17.42
N ASP A 185 9.88 3.99 16.85
CA ASP A 185 11.18 4.63 16.91
C ASP A 185 10.99 6.08 17.40
N PRO A 186 11.60 6.48 18.52
CA PRO A 186 11.45 7.84 19.07
C PRO A 186 11.88 8.96 18.12
N ALA A 187 12.75 8.66 17.16
CA ALA A 187 13.20 9.62 16.14
C ALA A 187 12.11 10.03 15.15
N PHE A 188 10.99 9.29 15.11
CA PHE A 188 9.90 9.55 14.17
C PHE A 188 8.58 9.81 14.90
N PRO A 189 7.78 10.80 14.44
CA PRO A 189 6.46 11.07 15.00
C PRO A 189 5.39 10.06 14.57
N TRP A 190 5.73 9.05 13.76
CA TRP A 190 4.85 8.00 13.24
C TRP A 190 5.38 6.60 13.55
N GLY A 191 4.54 5.59 13.38
CA GLY A 191 4.95 4.18 13.38
C GLY A 191 5.78 3.88 12.14
N VAL A 192 7.01 3.42 12.34
CA VAL A 192 7.96 3.14 11.25
C VAL A 192 7.66 1.77 10.64
N PRO A 193 7.35 1.68 9.35
CA PRO A 193 7.19 0.39 8.69
C PRO A 193 8.55 -0.27 8.47
N GLU A 194 8.83 -1.29 9.25
CA GLU A 194 9.99 -2.16 9.06
C GLU A 194 9.65 -3.23 8.02
N LEU A 195 10.46 -3.32 6.98
CA LEU A 195 10.22 -4.26 5.90
C LEU A 195 10.33 -5.71 6.39
N VAL A 196 9.25 -6.46 6.27
CA VAL A 196 9.23 -7.92 6.47
C VAL A 196 9.58 -8.63 5.16
N ARG A 197 8.90 -8.23 4.07
CA ARG A 197 9.11 -8.82 2.75
C ARG A 197 8.70 -7.86 1.63
N GLU A 198 9.50 -7.81 0.59
CA GLU A 198 9.08 -7.27 -0.70
C GLU A 198 8.33 -8.37 -1.47
N ILE A 199 7.12 -8.03 -1.93
CA ILE A 199 6.29 -8.92 -2.74
C ILE A 199 6.49 -8.50 -4.19
N LYS A 200 7.08 -9.37 -4.99
CA LYS A 200 7.40 -9.10 -6.39
C LYS A 200 6.13 -9.13 -7.27
N PRO A 201 6.12 -8.42 -8.41
CA PRO A 201 4.98 -8.42 -9.33
C PRO A 201 4.52 -9.82 -9.73
N GLU A 202 5.47 -10.74 -9.95
CA GLU A 202 5.23 -12.13 -10.39
C GLU A 202 4.49 -12.95 -9.33
N GLU A 203 4.64 -12.58 -8.04
CA GLU A 203 3.99 -13.25 -6.92
C GLU A 203 2.53 -12.82 -6.73
N MET A 204 2.16 -11.66 -7.28
CA MET A 204 0.87 -11.00 -6.99
C MET A 204 -0.25 -11.43 -7.90
N ALA A 205 -0.18 -12.39 -8.74
CA ALA A 205 -1.27 -12.94 -9.56
C ALA A 205 -2.39 -11.93 -9.92
N VAL A 206 -2.00 -10.69 -10.31
CA VAL A 206 -2.95 -9.60 -10.61
C VAL A 206 -3.77 -9.96 -11.85
N PRO A 207 -5.11 -10.15 -11.73
CA PRO A 207 -5.92 -10.59 -12.86
C PRO A 207 -6.00 -9.53 -13.96
N ILE A 208 -6.05 -9.96 -15.21
CA ILE A 208 -6.33 -9.10 -16.36
C ILE A 208 -7.86 -8.90 -16.42
N ARG A 209 -8.33 -7.66 -16.19
CA ARG A 209 -9.77 -7.39 -16.14
C ARG A 209 -10.27 -6.57 -17.33
N ASN A 210 -9.48 -5.64 -17.81
CA ASN A 210 -9.85 -4.69 -18.86
C ASN A 210 -8.92 -4.88 -20.05
N LYS A 211 -9.15 -5.92 -20.85
CA LYS A 211 -8.43 -6.11 -22.11
C LYS A 211 -8.77 -4.98 -23.08
N ARG A 212 -7.77 -4.40 -23.69
CA ARG A 212 -7.89 -3.49 -24.83
C ARG A 212 -7.53 -4.19 -26.13
#